data_ad609f992d3cf1158321c40f032e1d7f
#
_entry.id   ad609f992d3cf1158321c40f032e1d7f
#
_cell.length_a   1.000
_cell.length_b   1.000
_cell.length_c   1.000
_cell.angle_alpha   90.00
_cell.angle_beta   90.00
_cell.angle_gamma   90.00
#
_symmetry.space_group_name_H-M   'P 1'
#
loop_
_entity.id
_entity.type
_entity.pdbx_description
1 polymer ?
#
loop_
_entity_poly.entity_id
_entity_poly.type
_entity_poly.pdbx_seq_one_letter_code
_entity_poly.pdbx_strand_id
1 'polypeptide(L)'
;MEKEKILEFYKQTSQFTDLGYYKDFAKNLPDDIEQLCILQRMQIIHPVAFRDKEIRNKKDCFWGDMTKVPVTRLEYEDDIFPTSQSVIAELLRKNPNYTTKREAKDKVHVTCRSQAILLASILKSKGIPARARSGFAEYIHYNGICYDHWITEYFDEKENRWRLVDADEHCPDHEMEFDLNDIPYDKFLFGANAYLGIRQNKYNPKTILYSSDPPILGLKASIRGLFYDFHALMNDEIIFLHMPKYIQDKKFELFEEEYKELDNLANLMLNSNENFSKLQEIWNNIPKFRIMSGALN
;
A
#
# COMPACT_ATOMS: atom_id res chain seq x y z
N MET A 1 -17.75 22.17 0.96
CA MET A 1 -16.96 22.43 2.21
C MET A 1 -16.25 21.17 2.73
N GLU A 2 -16.96 20.08 3.09
CA GLU A 2 -16.27 18.88 3.63
C GLU A 2 -15.47 18.13 2.56
N LYS A 3 -16.04 17.92 1.38
CA LYS A 3 -15.31 17.32 0.25
C LYS A 3 -14.02 18.07 -0.10
N GLU A 4 -14.07 19.38 -0.17
CA GLU A 4 -12.89 20.21 -0.47
C GLU A 4 -11.79 20.04 0.60
N LYS A 5 -12.15 19.98 1.89
CA LYS A 5 -11.20 19.70 2.97
C LYS A 5 -10.54 18.34 2.82
N ILE A 6 -11.30 17.32 2.44
CA ILE A 6 -10.79 15.97 2.20
C ILE A 6 -9.81 15.97 1.02
N LEU A 7 -10.19 16.60 -0.09
CA LEU A 7 -9.33 16.69 -1.27
C LEU A 7 -8.03 17.45 -0.96
N GLU A 8 -8.12 18.59 -0.25
CA GLU A 8 -6.93 19.35 0.15
C GLU A 8 -6.04 18.57 1.14
N PHE A 9 -6.63 17.81 2.07
CA PHE A 9 -5.86 16.95 2.97
C PHE A 9 -5.06 15.89 2.19
N TYR A 10 -5.68 15.25 1.17
CA TYR A 10 -5.00 14.23 0.39
C TYR A 10 -4.10 14.75 -0.74
N LYS A 11 -4.06 16.07 -0.98
CA LYS A 11 -2.99 16.72 -1.76
C LYS A 11 -1.72 16.92 -0.92
N GLN A 12 -1.84 16.95 0.40
CA GLN A 12 -0.68 17.09 1.29
C GLN A 12 0.11 15.78 1.37
N THR A 13 1.42 15.89 1.48
CA THR A 13 2.32 14.75 1.64
C THR A 13 2.50 14.40 3.10
N SER A 14 2.72 13.11 3.38
CA SER A 14 3.23 12.60 4.65
C SER A 14 4.76 12.57 4.61
N GLN A 15 5.38 12.16 5.72
CA GLN A 15 6.81 11.84 5.76
C GLN A 15 7.22 10.71 4.79
N PHE A 16 6.28 9.83 4.41
CA PHE A 16 6.53 8.71 3.49
C PHE A 16 6.28 9.07 2.03
N THR A 17 5.40 10.03 1.78
CA THR A 17 4.99 10.45 0.44
C THR A 17 5.59 11.78 0.01
N ASP A 18 6.35 12.47 0.85
CA ASP A 18 7.11 13.64 0.43
C ASP A 18 8.27 13.23 -0.48
N LEU A 19 8.31 13.82 -1.67
CA LEU A 19 9.36 13.59 -2.67
C LEU A 19 10.57 14.52 -2.49
N GLY A 20 10.45 15.51 -1.61
CA GLY A 20 11.52 16.44 -1.33
C GLY A 20 12.16 17.02 -2.61
N TYR A 21 13.45 16.78 -2.77
CA TYR A 21 14.23 17.23 -3.93
C TYR A 21 13.70 16.70 -5.29
N TYR A 22 13.02 15.54 -5.30
CA TYR A 22 12.57 14.90 -6.53
C TYR A 22 11.15 15.31 -6.96
N LYS A 23 10.55 16.30 -6.31
CA LYS A 23 9.19 16.75 -6.62
C LYS A 23 9.05 17.23 -8.07
N ASP A 24 10.01 18.01 -8.57
CA ASP A 24 9.97 18.52 -9.95
C ASP A 24 10.26 17.41 -10.97
N PHE A 25 11.11 16.43 -10.63
CA PHE A 25 11.27 15.24 -11.45
C PHE A 25 9.94 14.50 -11.59
N ALA A 26 9.23 14.25 -10.49
CA ALA A 26 7.96 13.53 -10.49
C ALA A 26 6.84 14.28 -11.27
N LYS A 27 6.79 15.59 -11.22
CA LYS A 27 5.84 16.39 -12.01
C LYS A 27 5.99 16.21 -13.52
N ASN A 28 7.21 15.89 -13.99
CA ASN A 28 7.52 15.69 -15.41
C ASN A 28 7.24 14.25 -15.89
N LEU A 29 6.83 13.34 -15.00
CA LEU A 29 6.37 12.00 -15.38
C LEU A 29 5.00 12.09 -16.08
N PRO A 30 4.56 11.04 -16.81
CA PRO A 30 3.28 11.03 -17.50
C PRO A 30 2.10 11.46 -16.61
N ASP A 31 1.12 12.15 -17.21
CA ASP A 31 -0.14 12.50 -16.54
C ASP A 31 -1.20 11.40 -16.69
N ASP A 32 -1.05 10.57 -17.69
CA ASP A 32 -1.90 9.43 -17.92
C ASP A 32 -1.59 8.33 -16.90
N ILE A 33 -2.62 7.85 -16.21
CA ILE A 33 -2.49 6.90 -15.09
C ILE A 33 -1.94 5.56 -15.56
N GLU A 34 -2.42 5.05 -16.69
CA GLU A 34 -1.96 3.76 -17.23
C GLU A 34 -0.47 3.83 -17.60
N GLN A 35 -0.07 4.88 -18.32
CA GLN A 35 1.33 5.08 -18.67
C GLN A 35 2.21 5.25 -17.43
N LEU A 36 1.72 5.95 -16.41
CA LEU A 36 2.44 6.14 -15.16
C LEU A 36 2.60 4.82 -14.40
N CYS A 37 1.56 4.00 -14.31
CA CYS A 37 1.61 2.68 -13.69
C CYS A 37 2.56 1.73 -14.42
N ILE A 38 2.49 1.67 -15.75
CA ILE A 38 3.43 0.88 -16.57
C ILE A 38 4.88 1.34 -16.33
N LEU A 39 5.11 2.66 -16.34
CA LEU A 39 6.44 3.21 -16.13
C LEU A 39 6.96 2.89 -14.72
N GLN A 40 6.14 3.04 -13.69
CA GLN A 40 6.52 2.75 -12.30
C GLN A 40 6.84 1.27 -12.11
N ARG A 41 5.99 0.38 -12.61
CA ARG A 41 6.15 -1.07 -12.55
C ARG A 41 7.48 -1.54 -13.12
N MET A 42 7.92 -0.90 -14.20
CA MET A 42 9.21 -1.21 -14.82
C MET A 42 10.43 -0.74 -14.01
N GLN A 43 10.26 0.03 -12.95
CA GLN A 43 11.35 0.47 -12.06
C GLN A 43 11.60 -0.50 -10.89
N ILE A 44 10.68 -1.41 -10.62
CA ILE A 44 10.60 -2.15 -9.36
C ILE A 44 10.62 -3.65 -9.64
N ILE A 45 11.21 -4.41 -8.71
CA ILE A 45 11.03 -5.85 -8.58
C ILE A 45 10.30 -6.08 -7.26
N HIS A 46 9.12 -6.69 -7.31
CA HIS A 46 8.45 -7.10 -6.09
C HIS A 46 9.21 -8.30 -5.47
N PRO A 47 9.49 -8.32 -4.17
CA PRO A 47 10.28 -9.36 -3.52
C PRO A 47 9.75 -10.79 -3.70
N VAL A 48 8.47 -10.95 -4.01
CA VAL A 48 7.87 -12.27 -4.35
C VAL A 48 8.63 -12.96 -5.48
N ALA A 49 9.23 -12.22 -6.42
CA ALA A 49 10.03 -12.75 -7.51
C ALA A 49 11.25 -13.56 -7.03
N PHE A 50 11.73 -13.28 -5.82
CA PHE A 50 12.91 -13.98 -5.26
C PHE A 50 12.54 -15.27 -4.51
N ARG A 51 11.27 -15.49 -4.20
CA ARG A 51 10.78 -16.74 -3.58
C ARG A 51 10.78 -17.91 -4.55
N ASP A 52 10.67 -17.62 -5.85
CA ASP A 52 10.69 -18.61 -6.91
C ASP A 52 12.10 -18.73 -7.53
N LYS A 53 12.74 -19.90 -7.31
CA LYS A 53 14.07 -20.17 -7.85
C LYS A 53 14.11 -20.20 -9.38
N GLU A 54 13.00 -20.55 -10.04
CA GLU A 54 12.93 -20.55 -11.49
C GLU A 54 12.94 -19.12 -12.02
N ILE A 55 12.19 -18.21 -11.39
CA ILE A 55 12.18 -16.77 -11.76
C ILE A 55 13.58 -16.19 -11.61
N ARG A 56 14.29 -16.49 -10.52
CA ARG A 56 15.67 -15.99 -10.30
C ARG A 56 16.66 -16.36 -11.40
N ASN A 57 16.42 -17.43 -12.13
CA ASN A 57 17.27 -17.92 -13.20
C ASN A 57 16.75 -17.57 -14.61
N LYS A 58 15.62 -16.85 -14.72
CA LYS A 58 15.06 -16.45 -16.01
C LYS A 58 15.80 -15.23 -16.56
N LYS A 59 16.18 -15.31 -17.84
CA LYS A 59 16.76 -14.18 -18.59
C LYS A 59 15.68 -13.29 -19.19
N ASP A 60 14.49 -13.82 -19.36
CA ASP A 60 13.36 -13.12 -19.93
C ASP A 60 12.11 -13.42 -19.09
N CYS A 61 11.73 -12.49 -18.25
CA CYS A 61 10.50 -12.51 -17.47
C CYS A 61 9.98 -11.08 -17.29
N PHE A 62 8.84 -10.95 -16.67
CA PHE A 62 8.19 -9.66 -16.39
C PHE A 62 9.13 -8.62 -15.78
N TRP A 63 10.02 -9.03 -14.85
CA TRP A 63 10.98 -8.12 -14.22
C TRP A 63 12.26 -7.90 -15.03
N GLY A 64 12.43 -8.56 -16.18
CA GLY A 64 13.61 -8.52 -17.03
C GLY A 64 14.58 -9.69 -16.78
N ASP A 65 15.85 -9.51 -17.10
CA ASP A 65 16.90 -10.52 -16.90
C ASP A 65 17.29 -10.62 -15.42
N MET A 66 16.65 -11.53 -14.70
CA MET A 66 16.89 -11.76 -13.27
C MET A 66 18.27 -12.34 -12.97
N THR A 67 18.94 -12.97 -13.95
CA THR A 67 20.32 -13.49 -13.76
C THR A 67 21.34 -12.39 -13.58
N LYS A 68 21.02 -11.16 -13.94
CA LYS A 68 21.86 -9.96 -13.73
C LYS A 68 21.73 -9.34 -12.35
N VAL A 69 20.72 -9.74 -11.56
CA VAL A 69 20.56 -9.24 -10.18
C VAL A 69 21.60 -9.91 -9.29
N PRO A 70 22.49 -9.14 -8.62
CA PRO A 70 23.53 -9.74 -7.79
C PRO A 70 22.95 -10.58 -6.64
N VAL A 71 23.47 -11.77 -6.41
CA VAL A 71 23.02 -12.69 -5.35
C VAL A 71 23.26 -12.14 -3.93
N THR A 72 24.13 -11.17 -3.79
CA THR A 72 24.44 -10.50 -2.52
C THR A 72 23.52 -9.33 -2.23
N ARG A 73 22.64 -8.97 -3.18
CA ARG A 73 21.71 -7.89 -3.00
C ARG A 73 20.53 -8.34 -2.14
N LEU A 74 20.03 -7.45 -1.28
CA LEU A 74 18.85 -7.72 -0.47
C LEU A 74 17.62 -8.00 -1.35
N GLU A 75 16.82 -8.97 -0.93
CA GLU A 75 15.53 -9.27 -1.59
C GLU A 75 14.50 -8.21 -1.25
N TYR A 76 14.49 -7.73 0.00
CA TYR A 76 13.61 -6.68 0.52
C TYR A 76 14.45 -5.45 0.83
N GLU A 77 14.14 -4.34 0.18
CA GLU A 77 14.81 -3.05 0.38
C GLU A 77 13.88 -2.00 1.04
N ASP A 78 12.65 -2.40 1.45
CA ASP A 78 11.67 -1.48 2.04
C ASP A 78 12.16 -0.78 3.31
N ASP A 79 12.91 -1.48 4.18
CA ASP A 79 13.44 -0.90 5.41
C ASP A 79 14.60 0.08 5.16
N ILE A 80 15.29 -0.08 4.02
CA ILE A 80 16.38 0.82 3.61
C ILE A 80 15.81 2.03 2.86
N PHE A 81 14.78 1.80 2.05
CA PHE A 81 14.11 2.84 1.26
C PHE A 81 12.64 2.99 1.67
N PRO A 82 12.35 3.42 2.91
CA PRO A 82 11.00 3.42 3.46
C PRO A 82 10.09 4.52 2.89
N THR A 83 10.65 5.51 2.19
CA THR A 83 9.94 6.68 1.67
C THR A 83 10.00 6.73 0.15
N SER A 84 9.03 7.37 -0.48
CA SER A 84 9.03 7.58 -1.93
C SER A 84 10.25 8.36 -2.41
N GLN A 85 10.73 9.31 -1.60
CA GLN A 85 11.96 10.05 -1.88
C GLN A 85 13.18 9.12 -1.95
N SER A 86 13.33 8.20 -0.99
CA SER A 86 14.47 7.28 -0.95
C SER A 86 14.43 6.26 -2.09
N VAL A 87 13.23 5.79 -2.47
CA VAL A 87 13.04 4.91 -3.63
C VAL A 87 13.47 5.61 -4.93
N ILE A 88 13.01 6.85 -5.19
CA ILE A 88 13.41 7.60 -6.38
C ILE A 88 14.90 7.91 -6.36
N ALA A 89 15.45 8.30 -5.21
CA ALA A 89 16.89 8.57 -5.06
C ALA A 89 17.72 7.37 -5.49
N GLU A 90 17.37 6.18 -5.00
CA GLU A 90 18.10 4.94 -5.33
C GLU A 90 17.92 4.54 -6.80
N LEU A 91 16.71 4.67 -7.35
CA LEU A 91 16.45 4.42 -8.76
C LEU A 91 17.33 5.30 -9.67
N LEU A 92 17.38 6.61 -9.40
CA LEU A 92 18.16 7.55 -10.21
C LEU A 92 19.67 7.39 -9.97
N ARG A 93 20.10 7.00 -8.75
CA ARG A 93 21.49 6.68 -8.47
C ARG A 93 21.97 5.46 -9.27
N LYS A 94 21.13 4.41 -9.38
CA LYS A 94 21.46 3.21 -10.16
C LYS A 94 21.47 3.47 -11.66
N ASN A 95 20.47 4.18 -12.14
CA ASN A 95 20.35 4.57 -13.54
C ASN A 95 19.51 5.85 -13.64
N PRO A 96 20.08 6.97 -14.14
CA PRO A 96 19.35 8.23 -14.25
C PRO A 96 18.18 8.20 -15.27
N ASN A 97 18.18 7.21 -16.16
CA ASN A 97 17.11 7.04 -17.14
C ASN A 97 15.91 6.33 -16.51
N TYR A 98 14.86 7.07 -16.22
CA TYR A 98 13.60 6.55 -15.68
C TYR A 98 12.68 6.15 -16.85
N THR A 99 12.86 4.92 -17.35
CA THR A 99 12.17 4.43 -18.55
C THR A 99 11.66 3.01 -18.35
N THR A 100 10.76 2.57 -19.24
CA THR A 100 10.22 1.20 -19.24
C THR A 100 11.27 0.13 -19.62
N LYS A 101 12.47 0.55 -20.07
CA LYS A 101 13.57 -0.36 -20.45
C LYS A 101 14.64 -0.52 -19.36
N ARG A 102 14.31 -0.23 -18.10
CA ARG A 102 15.25 -0.39 -16.98
C ARG A 102 15.63 -1.84 -16.81
N GLU A 103 16.95 -2.12 -16.74
CA GLU A 103 17.45 -3.48 -16.50
C GLU A 103 17.16 -3.95 -15.07
N ALA A 104 16.94 -5.27 -14.87
CA ALA A 104 16.60 -5.84 -13.56
C ALA A 104 17.59 -5.46 -12.45
N LYS A 105 18.90 -5.43 -12.75
CA LYS A 105 19.96 -5.03 -11.79
C LYS A 105 19.82 -3.59 -11.27
N ASP A 106 19.19 -2.71 -12.05
CA ASP A 106 19.04 -1.29 -11.76
C ASP A 106 17.68 -0.95 -11.11
N LYS A 107 16.78 -1.94 -10.95
CA LYS A 107 15.50 -1.79 -10.27
C LYS A 107 15.68 -1.79 -8.75
N VAL A 108 14.68 -1.29 -8.01
CA VAL A 108 14.60 -1.35 -6.55
C VAL A 108 13.70 -2.52 -6.14
N HIS A 109 14.05 -3.21 -5.04
CA HIS A 109 13.33 -4.38 -4.56
C HIS A 109 12.40 -3.99 -3.40
N VAL A 110 11.19 -3.57 -3.73
CA VAL A 110 10.23 -3.09 -2.73
C VAL A 110 8.83 -3.68 -2.95
N THR A 111 8.06 -3.74 -1.87
CA THR A 111 6.73 -4.36 -1.83
C THR A 111 5.64 -3.45 -2.39
N CYS A 112 4.41 -3.98 -2.45
CA CYS A 112 3.20 -3.28 -2.85
C CYS A 112 2.99 -1.97 -2.09
N ARG A 113 3.32 -1.91 -0.77
CA ARG A 113 3.24 -0.66 0.00
C ARG A 113 4.08 0.44 -0.63
N SER A 114 5.35 0.16 -0.90
CA SER A 114 6.26 1.15 -1.47
C SER A 114 5.83 1.58 -2.87
N GLN A 115 5.22 0.69 -3.64
CA GLN A 115 4.63 1.03 -4.93
C GLN A 115 3.38 1.92 -4.79
N ALA A 116 2.49 1.60 -3.85
CA ALA A 116 1.29 2.40 -3.61
C ALA A 116 1.63 3.82 -3.13
N ILE A 117 2.57 3.96 -2.17
CA ILE A 117 2.97 5.29 -1.70
C ILE A 117 3.73 6.08 -2.76
N LEU A 118 4.52 5.42 -3.62
CA LEU A 118 5.24 6.09 -4.70
C LEU A 118 4.26 6.68 -5.73
N LEU A 119 3.26 5.91 -6.17
CA LEU A 119 2.23 6.42 -7.07
C LEU A 119 1.45 7.57 -6.42
N ALA A 120 1.02 7.42 -5.17
CA ALA A 120 0.35 8.49 -4.43
C ALA A 120 1.21 9.76 -4.35
N SER A 121 2.52 9.61 -4.12
CA SER A 121 3.48 10.74 -4.06
C SER A 121 3.59 11.48 -5.38
N ILE A 122 3.68 10.73 -6.49
CA ILE A 122 3.75 11.32 -7.83
C ILE A 122 2.46 12.09 -8.13
N LEU A 123 1.30 11.50 -7.84
CA LEU A 123 -0.01 12.15 -8.05
C LEU A 123 -0.15 13.41 -7.19
N LYS A 124 0.21 13.34 -5.90
CA LYS A 124 0.23 14.52 -5.00
C LYS A 124 1.16 15.61 -5.53
N SER A 125 2.31 15.27 -6.09
CA SER A 125 3.24 16.26 -6.69
C SER A 125 2.63 17.01 -7.87
N LYS A 126 1.67 16.38 -8.57
CA LYS A 126 0.90 16.96 -9.68
C LYS A 126 -0.37 17.70 -9.18
N GLY A 127 -0.60 17.76 -7.87
CA GLY A 127 -1.79 18.39 -7.28
C GLY A 127 -3.04 17.52 -7.28
N ILE A 128 -2.92 16.24 -7.63
CA ILE A 128 -4.02 15.29 -7.63
C ILE A 128 -4.17 14.72 -6.21
N PRO A 129 -5.37 14.81 -5.58
CA PRO A 129 -5.60 14.18 -4.29
C PRO A 129 -5.43 12.67 -4.39
N ALA A 130 -4.53 12.10 -3.60
CA ALA A 130 -4.24 10.68 -3.62
C ALA A 130 -3.86 10.17 -2.21
N ARG A 131 -4.09 8.88 -1.98
CA ARG A 131 -3.74 8.19 -0.73
C ARG A 131 -3.43 6.73 -1.02
N ALA A 132 -2.57 6.13 -0.23
CA ALA A 132 -2.44 4.68 -0.21
C ALA A 132 -3.61 4.06 0.55
N ARG A 133 -3.97 2.83 0.20
CA ARG A 133 -4.97 2.03 0.89
C ARG A 133 -4.40 0.65 1.17
N SER A 134 -4.73 0.09 2.33
CA SER A 134 -4.30 -1.25 2.72
C SER A 134 -5.49 -2.17 2.94
N GLY A 135 -5.31 -3.42 2.55
CA GLY A 135 -6.34 -4.44 2.69
C GLY A 135 -5.86 -5.79 2.20
N PHE A 136 -6.74 -6.50 1.53
CA PHE A 136 -6.50 -7.85 1.04
C PHE A 136 -7.08 -8.00 -0.37
N ALA A 137 -6.36 -8.73 -1.23
CA ALA A 137 -6.75 -8.96 -2.59
C ALA A 137 -6.73 -10.46 -2.93
N GLU A 138 -7.86 -10.97 -3.44
CA GLU A 138 -7.94 -12.34 -3.92
C GLU A 138 -7.35 -12.48 -5.33
N TYR A 139 -7.47 -11.42 -6.14
CA TYR A 139 -7.03 -11.39 -7.53
C TYR A 139 -5.52 -11.56 -7.72
N ILE A 140 -4.72 -11.49 -6.64
CA ILE A 140 -3.27 -11.68 -6.72
C ILE A 140 -2.91 -13.12 -7.09
N HIS A 141 -3.63 -14.12 -6.56
CA HIS A 141 -3.30 -15.56 -6.76
C HIS A 141 -4.49 -16.43 -7.17
N TYR A 142 -5.70 -15.91 -7.22
CA TYR A 142 -6.94 -16.61 -7.67
C TYR A 142 -7.16 -18.00 -7.04
N ASN A 143 -6.77 -18.18 -5.77
CA ASN A 143 -6.85 -19.46 -5.06
C ASN A 143 -7.84 -19.44 -3.88
N GLY A 144 -8.73 -18.45 -3.84
CA GLY A 144 -9.71 -18.28 -2.75
C GLY A 144 -9.11 -17.74 -1.45
N ILE A 145 -7.85 -17.26 -1.48
CA ILE A 145 -7.19 -16.59 -0.36
C ILE A 145 -6.98 -15.14 -0.70
N CYS A 146 -7.41 -14.25 0.19
CA CYS A 146 -7.15 -12.82 0.12
C CYS A 146 -5.80 -12.53 0.80
N TYR A 147 -4.80 -12.17 0.03
CA TYR A 147 -3.48 -11.78 0.52
C TYR A 147 -3.44 -10.32 0.86
N ASP A 148 -2.65 -9.95 1.88
CA ASP A 148 -2.40 -8.55 2.22
C ASP A 148 -1.83 -7.81 1.02
N HIS A 149 -2.38 -6.63 0.77
CA HIS A 149 -2.02 -5.83 -0.38
C HIS A 149 -2.21 -4.33 -0.14
N TRP A 150 -1.42 -3.54 -0.85
CA TRP A 150 -1.52 -2.09 -0.85
C TRP A 150 -1.75 -1.59 -2.27
N ILE A 151 -2.70 -0.68 -2.40
CA ILE A 151 -3.06 -0.03 -3.66
C ILE A 151 -3.12 1.49 -3.47
N THR A 152 -3.23 2.22 -4.56
CA THR A 152 -3.42 3.68 -4.54
C THR A 152 -4.88 4.02 -4.80
N GLU A 153 -5.39 5.00 -4.09
CA GLU A 153 -6.70 5.60 -4.35
C GLU A 153 -6.49 7.09 -4.67
N TYR A 154 -6.98 7.56 -5.81
CA TYR A 154 -6.86 8.95 -6.22
C TYR A 154 -8.21 9.54 -6.63
N PHE A 155 -8.36 10.85 -6.55
CA PHE A 155 -9.57 11.54 -6.96
C PHE A 155 -9.46 11.93 -8.44
N ASP A 156 -10.32 11.35 -9.27
CA ASP A 156 -10.47 11.71 -10.67
C ASP A 156 -11.42 12.91 -10.79
N GLU A 157 -10.87 14.09 -11.09
CA GLU A 157 -11.64 15.32 -11.22
C GLU A 157 -12.63 15.30 -12.41
N LYS A 158 -12.29 14.55 -13.48
CA LYS A 158 -13.16 14.47 -14.68
C LYS A 158 -14.41 13.65 -14.39
N GLU A 159 -14.26 12.53 -13.66
CA GLU A 159 -15.36 11.66 -13.28
C GLU A 159 -15.96 12.04 -11.92
N ASN A 160 -15.32 12.98 -11.20
CA ASN A 160 -15.74 13.48 -9.89
C ASN A 160 -15.89 12.37 -8.84
N ARG A 161 -15.03 11.36 -8.88
CA ARG A 161 -15.03 10.19 -7.97
C ARG A 161 -13.61 9.75 -7.60
N TRP A 162 -13.52 8.99 -6.52
CA TRP A 162 -12.31 8.26 -6.18
C TRP A 162 -12.18 7.01 -7.06
N ARG A 163 -10.94 6.70 -7.46
CA ARG A 163 -10.58 5.50 -8.24
C ARG A 163 -9.48 4.73 -7.51
N LEU A 164 -9.60 3.40 -7.55
CA LEU A 164 -8.57 2.49 -7.03
C LEU A 164 -7.66 2.04 -8.16
N VAL A 165 -6.35 2.06 -7.90
CA VAL A 165 -5.32 1.70 -8.88
C VAL A 165 -4.29 0.78 -8.24
N ASP A 166 -4.01 -0.34 -8.89
CA ASP A 166 -2.92 -1.24 -8.52
C ASP A 166 -1.74 -1.09 -9.49
N ALA A 167 -0.68 -0.45 -9.03
CA ALA A 167 0.54 -0.28 -9.82
C ALA A 167 1.48 -1.48 -9.74
N ASP A 168 1.19 -2.48 -8.89
CA ASP A 168 2.12 -3.57 -8.58
C ASP A 168 1.86 -4.87 -9.35
N GLU A 169 0.85 -5.04 -10.12
CA GLU A 169 0.53 -6.22 -10.96
C GLU A 169 1.47 -7.44 -10.76
N HIS A 170 1.18 -8.26 -9.74
CA HIS A 170 2.04 -9.40 -9.39
C HIS A 170 1.92 -10.60 -10.33
N CYS A 171 0.81 -10.72 -11.05
CA CYS A 171 0.47 -11.86 -11.88
C CYS A 171 0.22 -11.43 -13.33
N PRO A 172 1.27 -11.01 -14.06
CA PRO A 172 1.14 -10.53 -15.44
C PRO A 172 0.63 -11.60 -16.41
N ASP A 173 0.71 -12.88 -16.03
CA ASP A 173 0.25 -14.01 -16.84
C ASP A 173 -1.25 -14.31 -16.63
N HIS A 174 -1.94 -13.60 -15.74
CA HIS A 174 -3.39 -13.74 -15.53
C HIS A 174 -4.15 -12.61 -16.23
N GLU A 175 -5.09 -12.99 -17.08
CA GLU A 175 -6.05 -12.05 -17.66
C GLU A 175 -7.01 -11.59 -16.57
N MET A 176 -6.96 -10.30 -16.24
CA MET A 176 -7.80 -9.70 -15.21
C MET A 176 -9.22 -9.51 -15.73
N GLU A 177 -10.22 -9.81 -14.91
CA GLU A 177 -11.64 -9.55 -15.20
C GLU A 177 -12.01 -8.08 -15.14
N PHE A 178 -11.11 -7.21 -14.66
CA PHE A 178 -11.31 -5.76 -14.48
C PHE A 178 -10.01 -5.00 -14.72
N ASP A 179 -10.13 -3.69 -14.95
CA ASP A 179 -9.00 -2.80 -15.15
C ASP A 179 -8.28 -2.50 -13.81
N LEU A 180 -6.98 -2.80 -13.74
CA LEU A 180 -6.14 -2.46 -12.58
C LEU A 180 -5.95 -0.95 -12.38
N ASN A 181 -6.25 -0.13 -13.39
CA ASN A 181 -6.22 1.32 -13.27
C ASN A 181 -7.57 1.91 -12.79
N ASP A 182 -8.60 1.05 -12.63
CA ASP A 182 -9.90 1.42 -12.08
C ASP A 182 -10.57 0.20 -11.42
N ILE A 183 -9.97 -0.30 -10.35
CA ILE A 183 -10.43 -1.50 -9.64
C ILE A 183 -11.81 -1.24 -9.03
N PRO A 184 -12.82 -2.10 -9.27
CA PRO A 184 -14.09 -2.02 -8.57
C PRO A 184 -13.91 -2.17 -7.06
N TYR A 185 -14.59 -1.35 -6.27
CA TYR A 185 -14.43 -1.34 -4.80
C TYR A 185 -14.73 -2.68 -4.12
N ASP A 186 -15.58 -3.52 -4.73
CA ASP A 186 -15.92 -4.87 -4.25
C ASP A 186 -14.85 -5.92 -4.57
N LYS A 187 -13.86 -5.59 -5.41
CA LYS A 187 -12.73 -6.47 -5.74
C LYS A 187 -11.53 -6.28 -4.80
N PHE A 188 -11.53 -5.25 -3.97
CA PHE A 188 -10.49 -5.02 -2.96
C PHE A 188 -11.10 -5.02 -1.55
N LEU A 189 -10.65 -5.94 -0.72
CA LEU A 189 -11.15 -6.09 0.64
C LEU A 189 -10.34 -5.20 1.60
N PHE A 190 -10.81 -3.98 1.84
CA PHE A 190 -10.15 -3.03 2.76
C PHE A 190 -9.98 -3.63 4.16
N GLY A 191 -8.98 -3.16 4.90
CA GLY A 191 -8.67 -3.66 6.23
C GLY A 191 -9.87 -3.65 7.19
N ALA A 192 -10.69 -2.59 7.15
CA ALA A 192 -11.91 -2.48 7.93
C ALA A 192 -12.97 -3.54 7.55
N ASN A 193 -13.15 -3.78 6.25
CA ASN A 193 -14.08 -4.79 5.75
C ASN A 193 -13.65 -6.21 6.16
N ALA A 194 -12.34 -6.52 6.04
CA ALA A 194 -11.78 -7.80 6.45
C ALA A 194 -11.96 -8.04 7.96
N TYR A 195 -11.64 -7.03 8.78
CA TYR A 195 -11.77 -7.10 10.22
C TYR A 195 -13.22 -7.34 10.65
N LEU A 196 -14.16 -6.49 10.23
CA LEU A 196 -15.57 -6.63 10.57
C LEU A 196 -16.18 -7.93 10.02
N GLY A 197 -15.77 -8.33 8.81
CA GLY A 197 -16.23 -9.58 8.21
C GLY A 197 -15.87 -10.80 9.04
N ILE A 198 -14.65 -10.85 9.61
CA ILE A 198 -14.23 -11.91 10.53
C ILE A 198 -14.96 -11.81 11.88
N ARG A 199 -15.06 -10.61 12.49
CA ARG A 199 -15.75 -10.38 13.74
C ARG A 199 -17.23 -10.79 13.67
N GLN A 200 -17.86 -10.61 12.52
CA GLN A 200 -19.26 -10.94 12.26
C GLN A 200 -19.47 -12.35 11.67
N ASN A 201 -18.42 -13.17 11.59
CA ASN A 201 -18.45 -14.51 10.98
C ASN A 201 -18.94 -14.53 9.51
N LYS A 202 -18.72 -13.45 8.76
CA LYS A 202 -19.04 -13.35 7.33
C LYS A 202 -17.93 -13.91 6.45
N TYR A 203 -16.68 -13.84 6.90
CA TYR A 203 -15.52 -14.38 6.19
C TYR A 203 -14.88 -15.53 6.98
N ASN A 204 -14.38 -16.50 6.24
CA ASN A 204 -13.58 -17.58 6.83
C ASN A 204 -12.20 -17.03 7.24
N PRO A 205 -11.81 -17.08 8.52
CA PRO A 205 -10.51 -16.57 8.95
C PRO A 205 -9.31 -17.20 8.23
N LYS A 206 -9.46 -18.41 7.68
CA LYS A 206 -8.38 -19.10 6.96
C LYS A 206 -8.11 -18.53 5.57
N THR A 207 -9.03 -17.72 5.04
CA THR A 207 -8.89 -17.11 3.71
C THR A 207 -8.34 -15.69 3.76
N ILE A 208 -8.09 -15.10 4.92
CA ILE A 208 -7.48 -13.77 5.10
C ILE A 208 -6.07 -13.98 5.63
N LEU A 209 -5.09 -13.63 4.81
CA LEU A 209 -3.68 -13.94 5.07
C LEU A 209 -2.81 -12.68 4.95
N TYR A 210 -1.94 -12.48 5.93
CA TYR A 210 -0.83 -11.53 5.87
C TYR A 210 0.47 -12.29 5.56
N SER A 211 1.14 -11.90 4.47
CA SER A 211 2.31 -12.59 3.89
C SER A 211 3.59 -12.31 4.69
N SER A 212 3.70 -12.91 5.85
CA SER A 212 4.91 -12.92 6.68
C SER A 212 5.48 -14.35 6.77
N ASP A 213 6.63 -14.50 7.39
CA ASP A 213 7.20 -15.80 7.69
C ASP A 213 7.36 -15.93 9.23
N PRO A 214 6.55 -16.80 9.90
CA PRO A 214 5.41 -17.54 9.36
C PRO A 214 4.22 -16.65 9.00
N PRO A 215 3.32 -17.10 8.10
CA PRO A 215 2.16 -16.32 7.68
C PRO A 215 1.18 -16.10 8.83
N ILE A 216 0.58 -14.91 8.87
CA ILE A 216 -0.42 -14.53 9.86
C ILE A 216 -1.80 -14.66 9.22
N LEU A 217 -2.75 -15.28 9.93
CA LEU A 217 -4.09 -15.58 9.41
C LEU A 217 -5.20 -14.91 10.21
N GLY A 218 -6.33 -14.74 9.57
CA GLY A 218 -7.61 -14.43 10.19
C GLY A 218 -7.65 -13.11 10.92
N LEU A 219 -8.12 -13.13 12.17
CA LEU A 219 -8.34 -11.91 12.94
C LEU A 219 -7.05 -11.12 13.14
N LYS A 220 -5.91 -11.78 13.38
CA LYS A 220 -4.61 -11.10 13.54
C LYS A 220 -4.16 -10.41 12.25
N ALA A 221 -4.39 -11.06 11.10
CA ALA A 221 -4.11 -10.45 9.79
C ALA A 221 -5.02 -9.25 9.54
N SER A 222 -6.32 -9.39 9.81
CA SER A 222 -7.30 -8.31 9.59
C SER A 222 -7.10 -7.10 10.52
N ILE A 223 -6.64 -7.30 11.75
CA ILE A 223 -6.25 -6.20 12.66
C ILE A 223 -5.06 -5.43 12.06
N ARG A 224 -4.07 -6.12 11.47
CA ARG A 224 -2.98 -5.45 10.75
C ARG A 224 -3.50 -4.61 9.60
N GLY A 225 -4.32 -5.21 8.73
CA GLY A 225 -4.92 -4.49 7.61
C GLY A 225 -5.74 -3.28 8.06
N LEU A 226 -6.51 -3.40 9.16
CA LEU A 226 -7.27 -2.29 9.73
C LEU A 226 -6.38 -1.12 10.11
N PHE A 227 -5.28 -1.36 10.85
CA PHE A 227 -4.39 -0.29 11.28
C PHE A 227 -3.56 0.28 10.13
N TYR A 228 -3.10 -0.54 9.21
CA TYR A 228 -2.39 -0.03 8.05
C TYR A 228 -3.27 0.89 7.19
N ASP A 229 -4.53 0.50 6.95
CA ASP A 229 -5.47 1.34 6.20
C ASP A 229 -5.86 2.60 6.99
N PHE A 230 -6.04 2.50 8.32
CA PHE A 230 -6.32 3.67 9.16
C PHE A 230 -5.17 4.69 9.14
N HIS A 231 -3.93 4.22 9.31
CA HIS A 231 -2.76 5.08 9.23
C HIS A 231 -2.62 5.72 7.84
N ALA A 232 -2.81 4.95 6.77
CA ALA A 232 -2.76 5.47 5.40
C ALA A 232 -3.86 6.53 5.15
N LEU A 233 -5.07 6.32 5.68
CA LEU A 233 -6.14 7.33 5.65
C LEU A 233 -5.78 8.61 6.42
N MET A 234 -4.88 8.53 7.38
CA MET A 234 -4.39 9.69 8.15
C MET A 234 -3.07 10.28 7.59
N ASN A 235 -2.69 9.93 6.36
CA ASN A 235 -1.41 10.32 5.75
C ASN A 235 -0.19 9.91 6.61
N ASP A 236 -0.22 8.71 7.18
CA ASP A 236 0.86 8.12 7.95
C ASP A 236 1.07 6.67 7.54
N GLU A 237 1.57 6.46 6.32
CA GLU A 237 1.70 5.16 5.67
C GLU A 237 2.83 4.34 6.30
N ILE A 238 2.56 3.74 7.46
CA ILE A 238 3.55 3.01 8.27
C ILE A 238 4.16 1.82 7.54
N ILE A 239 5.42 1.51 7.91
CA ILE A 239 6.20 0.42 7.33
C ILE A 239 5.66 -0.94 7.81
N PHE A 240 5.84 -1.97 7.01
CA PHE A 240 5.53 -3.35 7.39
C PHE A 240 6.16 -3.73 8.74
N LEU A 241 5.45 -4.57 9.48
CA LEU A 241 5.76 -5.02 10.83
C LEU A 241 5.54 -3.99 11.93
N HIS A 242 5.44 -2.71 11.61
CA HIS A 242 5.10 -1.70 12.61
C HIS A 242 3.60 -1.75 12.91
N MET A 243 3.28 -1.73 14.18
CA MET A 243 1.91 -1.72 14.69
C MET A 243 1.85 -0.89 15.96
N PRO A 244 0.69 -0.33 16.32
CA PRO A 244 0.53 0.32 17.61
C PRO A 244 1.01 -0.59 18.74
N LYS A 245 1.79 -0.03 19.65
CA LYS A 245 2.50 -0.80 20.70
C LYS A 245 1.55 -1.69 21.51
N TYR A 246 0.36 -1.18 21.85
CA TYR A 246 -0.59 -1.97 22.67
C TYR A 246 -1.09 -3.22 21.95
N ILE A 247 -1.15 -3.23 20.61
CA ILE A 247 -1.49 -4.41 19.81
C ILE A 247 -0.34 -5.42 19.84
N GLN A 248 0.90 -4.95 19.69
CA GLN A 248 2.09 -5.81 19.72
C GLN A 248 2.32 -6.43 21.11
N ASP A 249 2.25 -5.62 22.15
CA ASP A 249 2.46 -6.05 23.54
C ASP A 249 1.47 -7.14 23.95
N LYS A 250 0.25 -7.09 23.43
CA LYS A 250 -0.80 -8.10 23.65
C LYS A 250 -0.79 -9.26 22.64
N LYS A 251 0.16 -9.27 21.71
CA LYS A 251 0.24 -10.29 20.65
C LYS A 251 -1.09 -10.46 19.88
N PHE A 252 -1.80 -9.35 19.65
CA PHE A 252 -3.14 -9.28 19.02
C PHE A 252 -4.26 -10.00 19.83
N GLU A 253 -4.06 -10.26 21.11
CA GLU A 253 -5.07 -10.81 22.01
C GLU A 253 -5.65 -9.66 22.84
N LEU A 254 -6.80 -9.15 22.40
CA LEU A 254 -7.44 -7.96 22.96
C LEU A 254 -8.55 -8.34 23.93
N PHE A 255 -8.88 -7.44 24.87
CA PHE A 255 -10.08 -7.54 25.68
C PHE A 255 -11.31 -7.10 24.86
N GLU A 256 -12.51 -7.48 25.32
CA GLU A 256 -13.75 -7.18 24.58
C GLU A 256 -13.99 -5.66 24.44
N GLU A 257 -13.61 -4.87 25.42
CA GLU A 257 -13.69 -3.39 25.35
C GLU A 257 -12.79 -2.84 24.24
N GLU A 258 -11.61 -3.42 24.06
CA GLU A 258 -10.67 -3.01 23.00
C GLU A 258 -11.19 -3.44 21.62
N TYR A 259 -11.79 -4.62 21.52
CA TYR A 259 -12.47 -5.02 20.28
C TYR A 259 -13.62 -4.07 19.92
N LYS A 260 -14.40 -3.58 20.90
CA LYS A 260 -15.45 -2.57 20.66
C LYS A 260 -14.88 -1.25 20.12
N GLU A 261 -13.71 -0.83 20.63
CA GLU A 261 -13.03 0.35 20.08
C GLU A 261 -12.62 0.14 18.60
N LEU A 262 -12.07 -1.04 18.28
CA LEU A 262 -11.71 -1.38 16.90
C LEU A 262 -12.95 -1.56 16.01
N ASP A 263 -14.04 -2.14 16.54
CA ASP A 263 -15.31 -2.26 15.84
C ASP A 263 -15.86 -0.87 15.46
N ASN A 264 -15.77 0.11 16.39
CA ASN A 264 -16.16 1.49 16.12
C ASN A 264 -15.29 2.13 15.04
N LEU A 265 -13.96 2.03 15.16
CA LEU A 265 -13.02 2.52 14.16
C LEU A 265 -13.32 1.93 12.79
N ALA A 266 -13.44 0.60 12.70
CA ALA A 266 -13.68 -0.10 11.45
C ALA A 266 -15.02 0.32 10.81
N ASN A 267 -16.08 0.47 11.60
CA ASN A 267 -17.38 0.94 11.09
C ASN A 267 -17.30 2.36 10.49
N LEU A 268 -16.53 3.27 11.09
CA LEU A 268 -16.29 4.60 10.51
C LEU A 268 -15.50 4.53 9.21
N MET A 269 -14.52 3.63 9.13
CA MET A 269 -13.68 3.45 7.94
C MET A 269 -14.43 2.86 6.74
N LEU A 270 -15.55 2.15 6.92
CA LEU A 270 -16.37 1.67 5.80
C LEU A 270 -16.82 2.80 4.86
N ASN A 271 -17.05 3.99 5.43
CA ASN A 271 -17.41 5.20 4.69
C ASN A 271 -16.43 6.33 5.09
N SER A 272 -15.14 6.12 4.80
CA SER A 272 -14.06 6.98 5.29
C SER A 272 -14.18 8.44 4.88
N ASN A 273 -14.73 8.74 3.69
CA ASN A 273 -14.93 10.10 3.24
C ASN A 273 -16.06 10.81 4.03
N GLU A 274 -17.17 10.12 4.28
CA GLU A 274 -18.30 10.67 5.04
C GLU A 274 -17.96 10.84 6.54
N ASN A 275 -17.11 9.96 7.05
CA ASN A 275 -16.69 9.95 8.45
C ASN A 275 -15.31 10.59 8.68
N PHE A 276 -14.78 11.32 7.69
CA PHE A 276 -13.41 11.82 7.73
C PHE A 276 -13.09 12.62 8.99
N SER A 277 -13.96 13.58 9.36
CA SER A 277 -13.77 14.39 10.57
C SER A 277 -13.77 13.54 11.86
N LYS A 278 -14.59 12.48 11.94
CA LYS A 278 -14.58 11.56 13.10
C LYS A 278 -13.32 10.70 13.15
N LEU A 279 -12.83 10.27 11.99
CA LEU A 279 -11.56 9.53 11.90
C LEU A 279 -10.38 10.40 12.34
N GLN A 280 -10.36 11.68 11.94
CA GLN A 280 -9.37 12.65 12.43
C GLN A 280 -9.49 12.89 13.96
N GLU A 281 -10.70 12.92 14.49
CA GLU A 281 -10.92 13.03 15.94
C GLU A 281 -10.35 11.81 16.68
N ILE A 282 -10.61 10.59 16.20
CA ILE A 282 -10.01 9.37 16.74
C ILE A 282 -8.49 9.43 16.66
N TRP A 283 -7.94 9.83 15.51
CA TRP A 283 -6.50 9.98 15.32
C TRP A 283 -5.87 10.90 16.34
N ASN A 284 -6.50 12.03 16.61
CA ASN A 284 -5.97 13.05 17.53
C ASN A 284 -6.15 12.66 19.01
N ASN A 285 -7.29 12.05 19.37
CA ASN A 285 -7.70 11.86 20.76
C ASN A 285 -7.41 10.45 21.32
N ILE A 286 -7.06 9.47 20.45
CA ILE A 286 -6.73 8.10 20.89
C ILE A 286 -5.27 7.78 20.51
N PRO A 287 -4.28 8.32 21.27
CA PRO A 287 -2.85 8.16 20.92
C PRO A 287 -2.41 6.70 20.80
N LYS A 288 -3.00 5.77 21.55
CA LYS A 288 -2.65 4.35 21.49
C LYS A 288 -2.87 3.72 20.12
N PHE A 289 -3.65 4.36 19.22
CA PHE A 289 -3.87 3.88 17.85
C PHE A 289 -2.75 4.29 16.89
N ARG A 290 -1.84 5.16 17.34
CA ARG A 290 -0.69 5.62 16.56
C ARG A 290 0.57 4.89 16.98
N ILE A 291 1.53 4.74 16.06
CA ILE A 291 2.83 4.14 16.37
C ILE A 291 3.65 5.05 17.28
N MET A 292 3.70 6.34 16.98
CA MET A 292 4.50 7.35 17.70
C MET A 292 3.72 8.00 18.85
N SER A 293 2.71 7.31 19.40
CA SER A 293 1.91 7.86 20.49
C SER A 293 2.72 8.05 21.77
N GLY A 294 3.18 9.27 22.02
CA GLY A 294 3.79 9.65 23.28
C GLY A 294 5.19 9.10 23.55
N ALA A 295 5.80 8.38 22.64
CA ALA A 295 7.15 7.83 22.82
C ALA A 295 8.27 8.89 22.77
N LEU A 296 7.95 10.11 22.34
CA LEU A 296 8.88 11.24 22.24
C LEU A 296 8.46 12.45 23.10
N ASN A 297 7.51 12.28 24.02
CA ASN A 297 7.13 13.31 24.97
C ASN A 297 7.90 13.15 26.28
#